data_742d802838ccf38b0789ef5650395e6f
#
_entry.id   742d802838ccf38b0789ef5650395e6f
#
_cell.length_a   1.000
_cell.length_b   1.000
_cell.length_c   1.000
_cell.angle_alpha   90.00
_cell.angle_beta   90.00
_cell.angle_gamma   90.00
#
_symmetry.space_group_name_H-M   'P 1'
#
loop_
_entity.id
_entity.type
_entity.pdbx_description
1 polymer ?
#
loop_
_entity_poly.entity_id
_entity_poly.type
_entity_poly.pdbx_seq_one_letter_code
_entity_poly.pdbx_strand_id
1 'polypeptide(L)'
;TVLMTIINAIKTGDVNQAPRLEAMLSHTIQSNKAREMAYVRQATHDALTGCKNRRAFDSDVDELLSAHQPFALALIDIDNFKSINDTWGHLSGDIVLRNVAREGIQIMQPHNVSVYRYGGEEFAVIFQADQIASAFSLLDAWRTAVEKRVWREENLRVTFSAGLGEWHFEPLEELVGSVDNALYSAKQQGKNRIIRTSVG
;
A
#
# COMPACT_ATOMS: atom_id res chain seq x y z
N THR A 1 28.44 26.69 -7.59
CA THR A 1 27.14 26.56 -6.86
C THR A 1 26.18 27.60 -7.38
N VAL A 2 24.92 27.28 -7.64
CA VAL A 2 23.86 28.14 -8.22
C VAL A 2 23.77 29.48 -7.49
N LEU A 3 23.90 29.48 -6.16
CA LEU A 3 23.85 30.69 -5.33
C LEU A 3 24.95 31.71 -5.71
N MET A 4 26.18 31.26 -5.94
CA MET A 4 27.30 32.15 -6.33
C MET A 4 27.09 32.72 -7.73
N THR A 5 26.47 31.98 -8.64
CA THR A 5 26.15 32.45 -10.00
C THR A 5 25.07 33.52 -9.95
N ILE A 6 24.05 33.34 -9.10
CA ILE A 6 22.99 34.35 -8.87
C ILE A 6 23.56 35.61 -8.26
N ILE A 7 24.36 35.50 -7.21
CA ILE A 7 25.02 36.65 -6.56
C ILE A 7 25.89 37.42 -7.55
N ASN A 8 26.60 36.72 -8.42
CA ASN A 8 27.46 37.37 -9.40
C ASN A 8 26.66 38.09 -10.50
N ALA A 9 25.54 37.50 -10.98
CA ALA A 9 24.65 38.12 -11.94
C ALA A 9 23.98 39.39 -11.39
N ILE A 10 23.58 39.34 -10.11
CA ILE A 10 23.03 40.52 -9.43
C ILE A 10 24.09 41.61 -9.29
N LYS A 11 25.31 41.29 -8.94
CA LYS A 11 26.40 42.27 -8.78
C LYS A 11 26.86 42.89 -10.11
N THR A 12 26.79 42.14 -11.21
CA THR A 12 27.20 42.63 -12.54
C THR A 12 26.07 43.31 -13.32
N GLY A 13 24.82 43.21 -12.87
CA GLY A 13 23.65 43.80 -13.55
C GLY A 13 23.39 43.20 -14.94
N ASP A 14 23.94 42.00 -15.23
CA ASP A 14 23.83 41.37 -16.57
C ASP A 14 22.47 40.69 -16.74
N VAL A 15 21.50 41.44 -17.26
CA VAL A 15 20.13 40.99 -17.52
C VAL A 15 20.06 39.83 -18.53
N ASN A 16 21.08 39.65 -19.38
CA ASN A 16 21.11 38.54 -20.35
C ASN A 16 21.29 37.17 -19.72
N GLN A 17 21.72 37.12 -18.45
CA GLN A 17 21.84 35.86 -17.71
C GLN A 17 20.55 35.42 -17.04
N ALA A 18 19.51 36.27 -16.97
CA ALA A 18 18.27 35.95 -16.28
C ALA A 18 17.60 34.66 -16.76
N PRO A 19 17.42 34.37 -18.07
CA PRO A 19 16.80 33.13 -18.52
C PRO A 19 17.61 31.89 -18.14
N ARG A 20 18.96 32.00 -18.15
CA ARG A 20 19.85 30.91 -17.75
C ARG A 20 19.75 30.61 -16.25
N LEU A 21 19.64 31.64 -15.43
CA LEU A 21 19.48 31.53 -13.98
C LEU A 21 18.11 30.94 -13.61
N GLU A 22 17.05 31.34 -14.30
CA GLU A 22 15.70 30.77 -14.12
C GLU A 22 15.69 29.27 -14.45
N ALA A 23 16.31 28.87 -15.57
CA ALA A 23 16.43 27.47 -15.94
C ALA A 23 17.22 26.65 -14.90
N MET A 24 18.35 27.21 -14.41
CA MET A 24 19.15 26.57 -13.36
C MET A 24 18.40 26.44 -12.04
N LEU A 25 17.63 27.48 -11.64
CA LEU A 25 16.82 27.46 -10.44
C LEU A 25 15.71 26.42 -10.55
N SER A 26 14.97 26.42 -11.65
CA SER A 26 13.92 25.46 -11.95
C SER A 26 14.42 24.03 -11.91
N HIS A 27 15.55 23.76 -12.56
CA HIS A 27 16.18 22.44 -12.52
C HIS A 27 16.60 22.03 -11.10
N THR A 28 17.15 22.96 -10.31
CA THR A 28 17.56 22.66 -8.92
C THR A 28 16.34 22.38 -8.04
N ILE A 29 15.27 23.15 -8.16
CA ILE A 29 14.01 22.95 -7.43
C ILE A 29 13.41 21.59 -7.80
N GLN A 30 13.33 21.24 -9.09
CA GLN A 30 12.82 19.95 -9.55
C GLN A 30 13.67 18.80 -9.05
N SER A 31 15.01 18.93 -9.10
CA SER A 31 15.94 17.91 -8.60
C SER A 31 15.80 17.69 -7.09
N ASN A 32 15.67 18.77 -6.31
CA ASN A 32 15.47 18.67 -4.86
C ASN A 32 14.12 18.03 -4.53
N LYS A 33 13.04 18.43 -5.20
CA LYS A 33 11.72 17.84 -5.04
C LYS A 33 11.71 16.36 -5.39
N ALA A 34 12.38 15.96 -6.48
CA ALA A 34 12.49 14.56 -6.87
C ALA A 34 13.25 13.73 -5.82
N ARG A 35 14.34 14.28 -5.23
CA ARG A 35 15.08 13.63 -4.15
C ARG A 35 14.21 13.49 -2.90
N GLU A 36 13.53 14.54 -2.47
CA GLU A 36 12.62 14.50 -1.33
C GLU A 36 11.53 13.45 -1.52
N MET A 37 10.88 13.43 -2.68
CA MET A 37 9.88 12.41 -3.01
C MET A 37 10.47 10.99 -2.99
N ALA A 38 11.71 10.80 -3.46
CA ALA A 38 12.39 9.51 -3.42
C ALA A 38 12.67 9.07 -1.98
N TYR A 39 13.12 9.97 -1.10
CA TYR A 39 13.32 9.68 0.33
C TYR A 39 12.01 9.33 1.03
N VAL A 40 10.94 10.10 0.80
CA VAL A 40 9.62 9.81 1.36
C VAL A 40 9.15 8.45 0.89
N ARG A 41 9.25 8.16 -0.41
CA ARG A 41 8.86 6.86 -0.97
C ARG A 41 9.66 5.70 -0.37
N GLN A 42 10.97 5.84 -0.21
CA GLN A 42 11.82 4.83 0.41
C GLN A 42 11.46 4.60 1.89
N ALA A 43 11.07 5.64 2.61
CA ALA A 43 10.67 5.55 4.01
C ALA A 43 9.27 4.92 4.19
N THR A 44 8.36 5.08 3.22
CA THR A 44 6.94 4.76 3.35
C THR A 44 6.47 3.58 2.49
N HIS A 45 7.28 3.08 1.55
CA HIS A 45 6.87 2.01 0.65
C HIS A 45 7.76 0.78 0.77
N ASP A 46 7.18 -0.38 0.48
CA ASP A 46 7.86 -1.65 0.35
C ASP A 46 8.55 -1.74 -1.02
N ALA A 47 9.85 -2.02 -1.02
CA ALA A 47 10.67 -2.02 -2.24
C ALA A 47 10.31 -3.16 -3.22
N LEU A 48 9.77 -4.28 -2.73
CA LEU A 48 9.41 -5.42 -3.56
C LEU A 48 8.09 -5.20 -4.28
N THR A 49 7.08 -4.73 -3.54
CA THR A 49 5.68 -4.70 -4.00
C THR A 49 5.22 -3.33 -4.46
N GLY A 50 5.86 -2.26 -3.98
CA GLY A 50 5.44 -0.89 -4.22
C GLY A 50 4.22 -0.44 -3.40
N CYS A 51 3.66 -1.31 -2.55
CA CYS A 51 2.68 -0.93 -1.54
C CYS A 51 3.28 0.01 -0.50
N LYS A 52 2.46 0.72 0.26
CA LYS A 52 2.94 1.33 1.51
C LYS A 52 3.48 0.23 2.44
N ASN A 53 4.49 0.54 3.24
CA ASN A 53 5.08 -0.41 4.18
C ASN A 53 4.35 -0.40 5.53
N ARG A 54 4.73 -1.30 6.43
CA ARG A 54 4.18 -1.43 7.79
C ARG A 54 4.28 -0.13 8.58
N ARG A 55 5.41 0.60 8.47
CA ARG A 55 5.58 1.88 9.17
C ARG A 55 4.56 2.93 8.71
N ALA A 56 4.28 2.99 7.41
CA ALA A 56 3.26 3.89 6.89
C ALA A 56 1.86 3.48 7.36
N PHE A 57 1.58 2.16 7.45
CA PHE A 57 0.34 1.65 8.03
C PHE A 57 0.15 2.12 9.48
N ASP A 58 1.15 1.91 10.31
CA ASP A 58 1.11 2.29 11.74
C ASP A 58 0.86 3.81 11.88
N SER A 59 1.57 4.63 11.09
CA SER A 59 1.39 6.09 11.09
C SER A 59 -0.01 6.54 10.64
N ASP A 60 -0.53 5.93 9.57
CA ASP A 60 -1.84 6.30 9.01
C ASP A 60 -2.98 5.89 9.98
N VAL A 61 -2.86 4.74 10.66
CA VAL A 61 -3.79 4.31 11.71
C VAL A 61 -3.74 5.26 12.92
N ASP A 62 -2.55 5.61 13.40
CA ASP A 62 -2.39 6.53 14.54
C ASP A 62 -3.02 7.90 14.25
N GLU A 63 -2.93 8.38 13.00
CA GLU A 63 -3.57 9.63 12.59
C GLU A 63 -5.11 9.52 12.67
N LEU A 64 -5.69 8.43 12.16
CA LEU A 64 -7.15 8.20 12.22
C LEU A 64 -7.66 8.06 13.66
N LEU A 65 -6.95 7.32 14.51
CA LEU A 65 -7.26 7.16 15.92
C LEU A 65 -7.21 8.51 16.67
N SER A 66 -6.16 9.29 16.44
CA SER A 66 -5.98 10.60 17.06
C SER A 66 -7.05 11.60 16.64
N ALA A 67 -7.51 11.52 15.39
CA ALA A 67 -8.57 12.35 14.85
C ALA A 67 -9.98 11.83 15.16
N HIS A 68 -10.12 10.67 15.84
CA HIS A 68 -11.39 9.98 16.09
C HIS A 68 -12.22 9.79 14.81
N GLN A 69 -11.55 9.48 13.69
CA GLN A 69 -12.20 9.27 12.41
C GLN A 69 -12.56 7.79 12.23
N PRO A 70 -13.83 7.46 11.92
CA PRO A 70 -14.22 6.09 11.63
C PRO A 70 -13.45 5.53 10.44
N PHE A 71 -13.06 4.27 10.53
CA PHE A 71 -12.40 3.54 9.45
C PHE A 71 -12.74 2.05 9.53
N ALA A 72 -12.52 1.33 8.42
CA ALA A 72 -12.49 -0.12 8.42
C ALA A 72 -11.09 -0.63 8.11
N LEU A 73 -10.73 -1.73 8.74
CA LEU A 73 -9.46 -2.42 8.57
C LEU A 73 -9.69 -3.76 7.89
N ALA A 74 -8.92 -4.05 6.85
CA ALA A 74 -8.80 -5.38 6.30
C ALA A 74 -7.38 -5.92 6.50
N LEU A 75 -7.25 -7.15 6.97
CA LEU A 75 -6.03 -7.94 6.95
C LEU A 75 -6.17 -9.05 5.91
N ILE A 76 -5.17 -9.21 5.07
CA ILE A 76 -5.16 -10.10 3.93
C ILE A 76 -3.90 -10.98 4.01
N ASP A 77 -4.04 -12.25 3.67
CA ASP A 77 -2.91 -13.19 3.64
C ASP A 77 -3.03 -14.10 2.42
N ILE A 78 -1.94 -14.24 1.66
CA ILE A 78 -1.89 -15.10 0.47
C ILE A 78 -1.97 -16.56 0.88
N ASP A 79 -2.98 -17.24 0.36
CA ASP A 79 -3.24 -18.64 0.69
C ASP A 79 -2.10 -19.56 0.22
N ASN A 80 -1.64 -20.43 1.12
CA ASN A 80 -0.60 -21.43 0.84
C ASN A 80 0.73 -20.85 0.32
N PHE A 81 1.09 -19.60 0.67
CA PHE A 81 2.27 -18.92 0.12
C PHE A 81 3.57 -19.70 0.36
N LYS A 82 3.72 -20.34 1.54
CA LYS A 82 4.86 -21.23 1.80
C LYS A 82 4.94 -22.37 0.78
N SER A 83 3.83 -23.02 0.46
CA SER A 83 3.79 -24.07 -0.56
C SER A 83 4.18 -23.58 -1.95
N ILE A 84 3.82 -22.33 -2.28
CA ILE A 84 4.25 -21.69 -3.54
C ILE A 84 5.78 -21.56 -3.56
N ASN A 85 6.38 -21.04 -2.50
CA ASN A 85 7.84 -20.96 -2.39
C ASN A 85 8.53 -22.32 -2.44
N ASP A 86 7.98 -23.30 -1.73
CA ASP A 86 8.56 -24.65 -1.65
C ASP A 86 8.49 -25.38 -3.01
N THR A 87 7.46 -25.10 -3.83
CA THR A 87 7.24 -25.76 -5.13
C THR A 87 7.94 -25.04 -6.29
N TRP A 88 7.86 -23.72 -6.36
CA TRP A 88 8.34 -22.94 -7.50
C TRP A 88 9.54 -22.01 -7.16
N GLY A 89 9.98 -22.02 -5.90
CA GLY A 89 11.10 -21.23 -5.41
C GLY A 89 10.72 -19.79 -5.03
N HIS A 90 11.59 -19.16 -4.23
CA HIS A 90 11.38 -17.80 -3.70
C HIS A 90 11.24 -16.72 -4.79
N LEU A 91 11.87 -16.89 -5.95
CA LEU A 91 11.72 -15.94 -7.06
C LEU A 91 10.28 -15.92 -7.59
N SER A 92 9.64 -17.08 -7.69
CA SER A 92 8.23 -17.18 -8.06
C SER A 92 7.33 -16.60 -6.96
N GLY A 93 7.66 -16.84 -5.69
CA GLY A 93 6.98 -16.18 -4.56
C GLY A 93 7.06 -14.65 -4.63
N ASP A 94 8.23 -14.09 -4.96
CA ASP A 94 8.40 -12.65 -5.15
C ASP A 94 7.55 -12.11 -6.32
N ILE A 95 7.44 -12.88 -7.41
CA ILE A 95 6.58 -12.54 -8.55
C ILE A 95 5.10 -12.56 -8.12
N VAL A 96 4.70 -13.54 -7.32
CA VAL A 96 3.35 -13.61 -6.74
C VAL A 96 3.07 -12.37 -5.90
N LEU A 97 3.93 -12.05 -4.95
CA LEU A 97 3.78 -10.86 -4.09
C LEU A 97 3.62 -9.56 -4.90
N ARG A 98 4.49 -9.34 -5.91
CA ARG A 98 4.42 -8.16 -6.79
C ARG A 98 3.09 -8.09 -7.56
N ASN A 99 2.62 -9.21 -8.06
CA ASN A 99 1.41 -9.23 -8.87
C ASN A 99 0.15 -9.09 -8.01
N VAL A 100 0.07 -9.75 -6.87
CA VAL A 100 -1.02 -9.58 -5.90
C VAL A 100 -1.11 -8.11 -5.47
N ALA A 101 0.01 -7.51 -5.09
CA ALA A 101 0.07 -6.10 -4.73
C ALA A 101 -0.37 -5.17 -5.87
N ARG A 102 0.08 -5.44 -7.09
CA ARG A 102 -0.27 -4.62 -8.27
C ARG A 102 -1.77 -4.65 -8.55
N GLU A 103 -2.42 -5.81 -8.50
CA GLU A 103 -3.88 -5.92 -8.66
C GLU A 103 -4.60 -5.11 -7.58
N GLY A 104 -4.16 -5.21 -6.31
CA GLY A 104 -4.72 -4.44 -5.21
C GLY A 104 -4.57 -2.93 -5.42
N ILE A 105 -3.37 -2.46 -5.77
CA ILE A 105 -3.12 -1.04 -6.03
C ILE A 105 -4.00 -0.54 -7.18
N GLN A 106 -4.10 -1.28 -8.29
CA GLN A 106 -4.90 -0.88 -9.46
C GLN A 106 -6.39 -0.75 -9.13
N ILE A 107 -6.93 -1.62 -8.27
CA ILE A 107 -8.34 -1.59 -7.86
C ILE A 107 -8.59 -0.49 -6.84
N MET A 108 -7.68 -0.29 -5.89
CA MET A 108 -7.87 0.63 -4.77
C MET A 108 -7.56 2.09 -5.11
N GLN A 109 -6.56 2.34 -5.98
CA GLN A 109 -6.09 3.69 -6.32
C GLN A 109 -7.20 4.63 -6.86
N PRO A 110 -8.13 4.21 -7.75
CA PRO A 110 -9.21 5.08 -8.22
C PRO A 110 -10.15 5.56 -7.10
N HIS A 111 -10.16 4.84 -5.98
CA HIS A 111 -10.97 5.13 -4.79
C HIS A 111 -10.17 5.83 -3.69
N ASN A 112 -8.93 6.20 -3.97
CA ASN A 112 -8.02 6.85 -3.02
C ASN A 112 -7.72 5.99 -1.77
N VAL A 113 -7.79 4.66 -1.91
CA VAL A 113 -7.52 3.67 -0.86
C VAL A 113 -6.09 3.18 -0.99
N SER A 114 -5.37 3.14 0.12
CA SER A 114 -3.98 2.66 0.17
C SER A 114 -3.91 1.17 0.50
N VAL A 115 -3.01 0.46 -0.18
CA VAL A 115 -2.64 -0.93 0.12
C VAL A 115 -1.30 -0.92 0.83
N TYR A 116 -1.19 -1.69 1.92
CA TYR A 116 0.02 -1.81 2.73
C TYR A 116 0.54 -3.24 2.69
N ARG A 117 1.85 -3.40 2.64
CA ARG A 117 2.48 -4.68 2.95
C ARG A 117 2.70 -4.75 4.45
N TYR A 118 1.92 -5.57 5.12
CA TYR A 118 1.86 -5.65 6.57
C TYR A 118 2.92 -6.61 7.15
N GLY A 119 3.21 -7.69 6.43
CA GLY A 119 4.18 -8.72 6.77
C GLY A 119 4.82 -9.35 5.54
N GLY A 120 5.31 -10.56 5.64
CA GLY A 120 5.93 -11.33 4.57
C GLY A 120 5.01 -11.51 3.36
N GLU A 121 3.93 -12.26 3.54
CA GLU A 121 2.85 -12.49 2.58
C GLU A 121 1.54 -11.81 2.96
N GLU A 122 1.58 -10.94 3.98
CA GLU A 122 0.43 -10.27 4.54
C GLU A 122 0.31 -8.85 4.01
N PHE A 123 -0.91 -8.47 3.67
CA PHE A 123 -1.28 -7.12 3.27
C PHE A 123 -2.34 -6.56 4.20
N ALA A 124 -2.46 -5.24 4.24
CA ALA A 124 -3.53 -4.55 4.93
C ALA A 124 -4.13 -3.47 4.05
N VAL A 125 -5.38 -3.12 4.31
CA VAL A 125 -6.07 -1.99 3.69
C VAL A 125 -6.82 -1.23 4.77
N ILE A 126 -6.72 0.10 4.72
CA ILE A 126 -7.50 1.00 5.58
C ILE A 126 -8.50 1.71 4.67
N PHE A 127 -9.78 1.58 5.02
CA PHE A 127 -10.89 2.28 4.37
C PHE A 127 -11.37 3.40 5.28
N GLN A 128 -11.23 4.65 4.86
CA GLN A 128 -11.73 5.80 5.61
C GLN A 128 -13.26 5.84 5.60
N ALA A 129 -13.87 6.71 6.39
CA ALA A 129 -15.30 6.77 6.65
C ALA A 129 -16.19 6.71 5.39
N ASP A 130 -15.85 7.45 4.36
CA ASP A 130 -16.56 7.50 3.07
C ASP A 130 -16.36 6.25 2.19
N GLN A 131 -15.38 5.41 2.54
CA GLN A 131 -15.00 4.21 1.80
C GLN A 131 -15.53 2.92 2.44
N ILE A 132 -15.98 2.96 3.71
CA ILE A 132 -16.41 1.78 4.48
C ILE A 132 -17.51 0.99 3.73
N ALA A 133 -18.49 1.67 3.17
CA ALA A 133 -19.59 1.03 2.45
C ALA A 133 -19.11 0.21 1.23
N SER A 134 -18.02 0.62 0.59
CA SER A 134 -17.44 -0.07 -0.58
C SER A 134 -16.32 -1.06 -0.23
N ALA A 135 -15.88 -1.12 1.03
CA ALA A 135 -14.72 -1.90 1.46
C ALA A 135 -14.80 -3.37 1.03
N PHE A 136 -15.93 -4.02 1.29
CA PHE A 136 -16.10 -5.43 0.93
C PHE A 136 -16.06 -5.66 -0.58
N SER A 137 -16.75 -4.83 -1.36
CA SER A 137 -16.80 -4.98 -2.82
C SER A 137 -15.44 -4.74 -3.48
N LEU A 138 -14.67 -3.78 -2.99
CA LEU A 138 -13.30 -3.52 -3.45
C LEU A 138 -12.36 -4.68 -3.12
N LEU A 139 -12.45 -5.22 -1.90
CA LEU A 139 -11.67 -6.38 -1.50
C LEU A 139 -12.04 -7.63 -2.33
N ASP A 140 -13.33 -7.86 -2.60
CA ASP A 140 -13.78 -9.00 -3.39
C ASP A 140 -13.41 -8.86 -4.87
N ALA A 141 -13.41 -7.64 -5.40
CA ALA A 141 -12.86 -7.37 -6.72
C ALA A 141 -11.36 -7.72 -6.80
N TRP A 142 -10.59 -7.33 -5.78
CA TRP A 142 -9.17 -7.69 -5.69
C TRP A 142 -8.97 -9.21 -5.56
N ARG A 143 -9.69 -9.86 -4.65
CA ARG A 143 -9.66 -11.32 -4.48
C ARG A 143 -9.94 -12.03 -5.81
N THR A 144 -11.00 -11.62 -6.49
CA THR A 144 -11.42 -12.19 -7.79
C THR A 144 -10.38 -11.96 -8.89
N ALA A 145 -9.76 -10.78 -8.93
CA ALA A 145 -8.71 -10.48 -9.90
C ALA A 145 -7.49 -11.39 -9.70
N VAL A 146 -7.06 -11.60 -8.44
CA VAL A 146 -5.96 -12.52 -8.11
C VAL A 146 -6.32 -13.96 -8.45
N GLU A 147 -7.51 -14.43 -8.09
CA GLU A 147 -7.99 -15.79 -8.37
C GLU A 147 -8.03 -16.10 -9.89
N LYS A 148 -8.48 -15.14 -10.70
CA LYS A 148 -8.61 -15.29 -12.16
C LYS A 148 -7.30 -15.07 -12.91
N ARG A 149 -6.26 -14.63 -12.24
CA ARG A 149 -4.99 -14.33 -12.89
C ARG A 149 -4.34 -15.59 -13.46
N VAL A 150 -3.92 -15.50 -14.73
CA VAL A 150 -3.11 -16.54 -15.37
C VAL A 150 -1.63 -16.29 -14.98
N TRP A 151 -1.02 -17.29 -14.39
CA TRP A 151 0.38 -17.26 -13.97
C TRP A 151 1.27 -17.90 -15.04
N ARG A 152 2.54 -17.54 -15.05
CA ARG A 152 3.51 -18.09 -16.01
C ARG A 152 3.83 -19.55 -15.69
N GLU A 153 3.89 -19.87 -14.40
CA GLU A 153 4.16 -21.21 -13.90
C GLU A 153 2.94 -22.09 -14.15
N GLU A 154 3.17 -23.23 -14.78
CA GLU A 154 2.11 -24.19 -15.08
C GLU A 154 1.44 -24.69 -13.78
N ASN A 155 0.12 -24.70 -13.77
CA ASN A 155 -0.71 -25.10 -12.62
C ASN A 155 -0.59 -24.23 -11.36
N LEU A 156 0.12 -23.11 -11.38
CA LEU A 156 0.11 -22.17 -10.27
C LEU A 156 -1.25 -21.50 -10.16
N ARG A 157 -1.87 -21.64 -8.99
CA ARG A 157 -3.08 -20.91 -8.60
C ARG A 157 -2.79 -20.14 -7.33
N VAL A 158 -3.12 -18.88 -7.32
CA VAL A 158 -2.94 -17.99 -6.19
C VAL A 158 -4.29 -17.43 -5.78
N THR A 159 -4.59 -17.52 -4.52
CA THR A 159 -5.74 -16.87 -3.88
C THR A 159 -5.28 -16.19 -2.60
N PHE A 160 -6.14 -15.39 -2.01
CA PHE A 160 -5.93 -14.89 -0.67
C PHE A 160 -7.20 -14.95 0.15
N SER A 161 -7.03 -14.98 1.45
CA SER A 161 -8.09 -14.85 2.45
C SER A 161 -7.99 -13.50 3.14
N ALA A 162 -9.11 -12.95 3.59
CA ALA A 162 -9.14 -11.67 4.28
C ALA A 162 -10.14 -11.66 5.45
N GLY A 163 -9.78 -10.90 6.50
CA GLY A 163 -10.68 -10.42 7.52
C GLY A 163 -10.99 -8.94 7.29
N LEU A 164 -12.20 -8.49 7.55
CA LEU A 164 -12.63 -7.09 7.43
C LEU A 164 -13.44 -6.70 8.67
N GLY A 165 -13.04 -5.63 9.35
CA GLY A 165 -13.74 -5.08 10.51
C GLY A 165 -13.83 -3.57 10.49
N GLU A 166 -14.89 -3.01 11.05
CA GLU A 166 -15.07 -1.58 11.22
C GLU A 166 -14.67 -1.18 12.63
N TRP A 167 -14.02 -0.04 12.77
CA TRP A 167 -13.64 0.52 14.07
C TRP A 167 -14.82 1.25 14.70
N HIS A 168 -15.20 0.80 15.91
CA HIS A 168 -16.28 1.37 16.71
C HIS A 168 -15.77 2.03 17.98
N PHE A 169 -14.56 2.64 17.91
CA PHE A 169 -13.90 3.37 18.99
C PHE A 169 -13.36 2.47 20.13
N GLU A 170 -13.30 1.16 19.93
CA GLU A 170 -12.60 0.23 20.81
C GLU A 170 -11.07 0.41 20.74
N PRO A 171 -10.28 -0.14 21.69
CA PRO A 171 -8.84 -0.22 21.57
C PRO A 171 -8.42 -0.88 20.24
N LEU A 172 -7.38 -0.33 19.59
CA LEU A 172 -6.91 -0.83 18.28
C LEU A 172 -6.60 -2.33 18.31
N GLU A 173 -6.04 -2.81 19.41
CA GLU A 173 -5.71 -4.22 19.60
C GLU A 173 -6.93 -5.13 19.54
N GLU A 174 -8.10 -4.65 20.00
CA GLU A 174 -9.35 -5.40 19.92
C GLU A 174 -9.86 -5.47 18.48
N LEU A 175 -9.81 -4.37 17.74
CA LEU A 175 -10.14 -4.37 16.32
C LEU A 175 -9.21 -5.31 15.55
N VAL A 176 -7.90 -5.16 15.71
CA VAL A 176 -6.91 -6.01 15.02
C VAL A 176 -7.12 -7.47 15.35
N GLY A 177 -7.35 -7.81 16.63
CA GLY A 177 -7.64 -9.18 17.06
C GLY A 177 -8.92 -9.75 16.44
N SER A 178 -9.98 -8.94 16.34
CA SER A 178 -11.24 -9.34 15.70
C SER A 178 -11.06 -9.58 14.19
N VAL A 179 -10.33 -8.71 13.51
CA VAL A 179 -10.04 -8.84 12.07
C VAL A 179 -9.15 -10.06 11.80
N ASP A 180 -8.14 -10.30 12.65
CA ASP A 180 -7.27 -11.49 12.55
C ASP A 180 -8.07 -12.79 12.75
N ASN A 181 -8.99 -12.84 13.73
CA ASN A 181 -9.89 -13.95 13.92
C ASN A 181 -10.81 -14.19 12.71
N ALA A 182 -11.28 -13.12 12.05
CA ALA A 182 -12.06 -13.22 10.83
C ALA A 182 -11.20 -13.77 9.66
N LEU A 183 -9.95 -13.31 9.53
CA LEU A 183 -8.99 -13.86 8.56
C LEU A 183 -8.70 -15.34 8.81
N TYR A 184 -8.46 -15.72 10.07
CA TYR A 184 -8.30 -17.11 10.45
C TYR A 184 -9.52 -17.96 10.09
N SER A 185 -10.73 -17.45 10.36
CA SER A 185 -11.98 -18.11 9.98
C SER A 185 -12.12 -18.27 8.47
N ALA A 186 -11.70 -17.27 7.68
CA ALA A 186 -11.68 -17.36 6.22
C ALA A 186 -10.78 -18.51 5.73
N LYS A 187 -9.60 -18.67 6.35
CA LYS A 187 -8.68 -19.77 6.04
C LYS A 187 -9.26 -21.13 6.41
N GLN A 188 -9.90 -21.26 7.58
CA GLN A 188 -10.52 -22.50 8.04
C GLN A 188 -11.72 -22.94 7.21
N GLN A 189 -12.51 -22.00 6.72
CA GLN A 189 -13.71 -22.26 5.93
C GLN A 189 -13.42 -22.59 4.45
N GLY A 190 -12.15 -22.75 4.06
CA GLY A 190 -11.76 -23.19 2.71
C GLY A 190 -11.03 -22.11 1.90
N LYS A 191 -10.55 -21.04 2.55
CA LYS A 191 -9.73 -20.01 1.92
C LYS A 191 -10.44 -19.22 0.81
N ASN A 192 -9.71 -18.38 0.09
CA ASN A 192 -10.20 -17.61 -1.06
C ASN A 192 -11.51 -16.86 -0.76
N ARG A 193 -11.56 -16.17 0.37
CA ARG A 193 -12.76 -15.46 0.83
C ARG A 193 -12.44 -14.33 1.79
N ILE A 194 -13.45 -13.49 1.98
CA ILE A 194 -13.43 -12.40 2.94
C ILE A 194 -14.48 -12.69 4.00
N ILE A 195 -14.10 -12.61 5.27
CA ILE A 195 -15.03 -12.69 6.40
C ILE A 195 -15.05 -11.34 7.10
N ARG A 196 -16.26 -10.82 7.35
CA ARG A 196 -16.45 -9.64 8.19
C ARG A 196 -16.44 -10.04 9.65
N THR A 197 -15.93 -9.17 10.51
CA THR A 197 -16.13 -9.30 11.95
C THR A 197 -17.61 -9.22 12.26
N SER A 198 -18.06 -10.00 13.24
CA SER A 198 -19.41 -9.81 13.78
C SER A 198 -19.45 -8.46 14.48
N VAL A 199 -20.44 -7.64 14.16
CA VAL A 199 -20.74 -6.45 14.96
C VAL A 199 -21.17 -6.98 16.32
N GLY A 200 -20.42 -6.67 17.38
CA GLY A 200 -20.75 -7.02 18.75
C GLY A 200 -21.97 -6.24 19.24
#